data_8b333e716618f508dc9e2361efaba760
#
_entry.id   8b333e716618f508dc9e2361efaba760
#
_cell.length_a   1.000
_cell.length_b   1.000
_cell.length_c   1.000
_cell.angle_alpha   90.00
_cell.angle_beta   90.00
_cell.angle_gamma   90.00
#
_symmetry.space_group_name_H-M   'P 1'
#
loop_
_entity.id
_entity.type
_entity.pdbx_description
1 polymer ?
#
loop_
_entity_poly.entity_id
_entity_poly.type
_entity_poly.pdbx_seq_one_letter_code
_entity_poly.pdbx_strand_id
1 'polypeptide(L)'
;FILLILIFLNTCGFKIINTKENNYKISNIENEDKNIESYKLKNKLKLISNLNSSNEIDIKFNLSKEKLVSEKNINNEITKYDLIINVKLFLKNKSSDYDFERNFSASTNYGVGKVYSENLNSERIKSELLIEKILNDIRTYLNSKYNL
;
A
#
# COMPACT_ATOMS: atom_id res chain seq x y z
N PHE A 1 -17.51 -40.13 22.68
CA PHE A 1 -16.78 -38.88 23.09
C PHE A 1 -15.74 -38.44 22.06
N ILE A 2 -15.06 -39.40 21.40
CA ILE A 2 -14.03 -39.13 20.39
C ILE A 2 -14.62 -38.55 19.08
N LEU A 3 -15.85 -38.89 18.72
CA LEU A 3 -16.53 -38.42 17.50
C LEU A 3 -16.87 -36.91 17.55
N LEU A 4 -17.08 -36.38 18.75
CA LEU A 4 -17.48 -34.97 18.94
C LEU A 4 -16.31 -33.98 18.74
N ILE A 5 -15.08 -34.44 18.93
CA ILE A 5 -13.86 -33.64 18.80
C ILE A 5 -13.49 -33.39 17.32
N LEU A 6 -13.87 -34.30 16.41
CA LEU A 6 -13.59 -34.18 14.97
C LEU A 6 -14.39 -33.09 14.25
N ILE A 7 -15.47 -32.60 14.87
CA ILE A 7 -16.32 -31.54 14.23
C ILE A 7 -15.73 -30.14 14.38
N PHE A 8 -14.84 -29.91 15.35
CA PHE A 8 -14.25 -28.57 15.59
C PHE A 8 -13.02 -28.24 14.76
N LEU A 9 -12.50 -29.16 13.94
CA LEU A 9 -11.29 -28.93 13.15
C LEU A 9 -11.55 -28.30 11.75
N ASN A 10 -12.79 -28.05 11.37
CA ASN A 10 -13.13 -27.57 10.03
C ASN A 10 -13.33 -26.04 9.92
N THR A 11 -12.96 -25.25 10.92
CA THR A 11 -13.18 -23.78 10.89
C THR A 11 -11.93 -22.95 10.64
N CYS A 12 -10.88 -23.50 10.00
CA CYS A 12 -9.90 -22.64 9.33
C CYS A 12 -10.45 -22.23 7.96
N GLY A 13 -11.47 -21.38 7.98
CA GLY A 13 -11.96 -20.71 6.78
C GLY A 13 -10.89 -19.73 6.25
N PHE A 14 -9.93 -20.22 5.48
CA PHE A 14 -9.18 -19.38 4.56
C PHE A 14 -10.20 -18.79 3.60
N LYS A 15 -10.62 -17.54 3.87
CA LYS A 15 -11.38 -16.76 2.92
C LYS A 15 -10.42 -16.49 1.77
N ILE A 16 -10.50 -17.31 0.71
CA ILE A 16 -9.86 -16.99 -0.57
C ILE A 16 -10.46 -15.63 -0.94
N ILE A 17 -9.67 -14.57 -0.76
CA ILE A 17 -9.99 -13.27 -1.33
C ILE A 17 -10.00 -13.55 -2.82
N ASN A 18 -11.21 -13.59 -3.39
CA ASN A 18 -11.43 -13.73 -4.83
C ASN A 18 -10.76 -12.50 -5.46
N THR A 19 -9.48 -12.61 -5.74
CA THR A 19 -8.77 -11.64 -6.54
C THR A 19 -9.39 -11.78 -7.91
N LYS A 20 -10.33 -10.87 -8.26
CA LYS A 20 -10.63 -10.62 -9.67
C LYS A 20 -9.28 -10.63 -10.36
N GLU A 21 -9.06 -11.58 -11.25
CA GLU A 21 -7.78 -11.72 -11.92
C GLU A 21 -7.45 -10.38 -12.54
N ASN A 22 -6.39 -9.76 -12.04
CA ASN A 22 -5.94 -8.48 -12.58
C ASN A 22 -5.52 -8.75 -14.03
N ASN A 23 -6.03 -7.97 -14.99
CA ASN A 23 -5.73 -8.16 -16.41
C ASN A 23 -4.41 -7.50 -16.83
N TYR A 24 -3.44 -7.44 -15.94
CA TYR A 24 -2.11 -6.91 -16.20
C TYR A 24 -1.02 -7.73 -15.48
N LYS A 25 0.12 -7.82 -16.13
CA LYS A 25 1.35 -8.39 -15.59
C LYS A 25 2.37 -7.28 -15.39
N ILE A 26 2.86 -7.11 -14.16
CA ILE A 26 3.92 -6.15 -13.87
C ILE A 26 5.25 -6.85 -14.16
N SER A 27 5.93 -6.42 -15.22
CA SER A 27 7.20 -7.01 -15.68
C SER A 27 8.40 -6.44 -14.95
N ASN A 28 8.39 -5.13 -14.68
CA ASN A 28 9.45 -4.47 -13.95
C ASN A 28 8.88 -3.45 -12.97
N ILE A 29 9.55 -3.27 -11.81
CA ILE A 29 9.21 -2.24 -10.83
C ILE A 29 10.49 -1.54 -10.41
N GLU A 30 10.59 -0.26 -10.75
CA GLU A 30 11.68 0.62 -10.37
C GLU A 30 11.22 1.64 -9.32
N ASN A 31 12.05 1.90 -8.33
CA ASN A 31 11.86 2.99 -7.39
C ASN A 31 13.22 3.65 -7.12
N GLU A 32 13.22 4.97 -7.09
CA GLU A 32 14.43 5.77 -6.85
C GLU A 32 14.69 5.96 -5.34
N ASP A 33 13.63 5.89 -4.55
CA ASP A 33 13.69 6.13 -3.10
C ASP A 33 14.14 4.87 -2.35
N LYS A 34 15.10 5.05 -1.43
CA LYS A 34 15.65 3.95 -0.61
C LYS A 34 15.05 3.88 0.80
N ASN A 35 13.79 4.32 0.97
CA ASN A 35 13.11 4.27 2.26
C ASN A 35 12.32 2.96 2.45
N ILE A 36 11.97 2.66 3.70
CA ILE A 36 11.25 1.43 4.08
C ILE A 36 9.87 1.37 3.42
N GLU A 37 9.18 2.51 3.33
CA GLU A 37 7.86 2.62 2.75
C GLU A 37 7.87 2.28 1.25
N SER A 38 8.86 2.76 0.52
CA SER A 38 9.05 2.42 -0.90
C SER A 38 9.31 0.94 -1.10
N TYR A 39 10.16 0.33 -0.25
CA TYR A 39 10.40 -1.11 -0.30
C TYR A 39 9.13 -1.93 -0.04
N LYS A 40 8.33 -1.53 0.96
CA LYS A 40 7.04 -2.17 1.26
C LYS A 40 6.06 -2.06 0.10
N LEU A 41 5.90 -0.86 -0.48
CA LEU A 41 5.03 -0.65 -1.63
C LEU A 41 5.48 -1.48 -2.84
N LYS A 42 6.78 -1.51 -3.15
CA LYS A 42 7.34 -2.34 -4.22
C LYS A 42 6.98 -3.81 -4.07
N ASN A 43 7.15 -4.37 -2.87
CA ASN A 43 6.83 -5.78 -2.62
C ASN A 43 5.34 -6.06 -2.77
N LYS A 44 4.46 -5.16 -2.30
CA LYS A 44 3.01 -5.28 -2.44
C LYS A 44 2.54 -5.15 -3.90
N LEU A 45 3.16 -4.28 -4.69
CA LEU A 45 2.89 -4.16 -6.12
C LEU A 45 3.21 -5.46 -6.87
N LYS A 46 4.27 -6.19 -6.50
CA LYS A 46 4.56 -7.51 -7.08
C LYS A 46 3.42 -8.52 -6.83
N LEU A 47 2.77 -8.46 -5.66
CA LEU A 47 1.72 -9.39 -5.29
C LEU A 47 0.40 -9.18 -6.05
N ILE A 48 0.16 -7.99 -6.60
CA ILE A 48 -1.04 -7.70 -7.39
C ILE A 48 -0.86 -7.97 -8.89
N SER A 49 0.30 -8.45 -9.31
CA SER A 49 0.60 -8.81 -10.70
C SER A 49 -0.02 -10.15 -11.06
N ASN A 50 -0.72 -10.23 -12.20
CA ASN A 50 -1.18 -11.49 -12.77
C ASN A 50 -0.15 -12.01 -13.78
N LEU A 51 0.55 -13.07 -13.43
CA LEU A 51 1.61 -13.65 -14.27
C LEU A 51 1.10 -14.23 -15.59
N ASN A 52 -0.21 -14.54 -15.68
CA ASN A 52 -0.84 -15.12 -16.87
C ASN A 52 -1.42 -14.07 -17.82
N SER A 53 -1.37 -12.79 -17.46
CA SER A 53 -1.87 -11.72 -18.32
C SER A 53 -0.90 -11.42 -19.46
N SER A 54 -1.45 -11.17 -20.65
CA SER A 54 -0.70 -10.71 -21.84
C SER A 54 -0.38 -9.22 -21.81
N ASN A 55 -1.08 -8.45 -20.97
CA ASN A 55 -0.86 -7.00 -20.82
C ASN A 55 0.34 -6.73 -19.93
N GLU A 56 1.54 -6.66 -20.51
CA GLU A 56 2.76 -6.37 -19.74
C GLU A 56 2.96 -4.87 -19.52
N ILE A 57 3.21 -4.49 -18.27
CA ILE A 57 3.47 -3.11 -17.86
C ILE A 57 4.75 -3.03 -17.03
N ASP A 58 5.50 -1.96 -17.23
CA ASP A 58 6.59 -1.56 -16.36
C ASP A 58 6.12 -0.40 -15.47
N ILE A 59 6.47 -0.45 -14.20
CA ILE A 59 6.12 0.55 -13.20
C ILE A 59 7.39 1.20 -12.70
N LYS A 60 7.44 2.53 -12.72
CA LYS A 60 8.40 3.33 -11.96
C LYS A 60 7.64 4.20 -10.99
N PHE A 61 8.12 4.36 -9.76
CA PHE A 61 7.49 5.24 -8.80
C PHE A 61 8.48 5.94 -7.89
N ASN A 62 8.06 7.12 -7.40
CA ASN A 62 8.73 7.86 -6.34
C ASN A 62 7.75 8.01 -5.18
N LEU A 63 8.23 7.78 -3.95
CA LEU A 63 7.42 7.87 -2.74
C LEU A 63 8.06 8.84 -1.76
N SER A 64 7.29 9.82 -1.31
CA SER A 64 7.65 10.70 -0.21
C SER A 64 6.73 10.46 0.99
N LYS A 65 7.34 10.56 2.18
CA LYS A 65 6.62 10.53 3.47
C LYS A 65 6.89 11.83 4.20
N GLU A 66 5.84 12.49 4.63
CA GLU A 66 5.87 13.72 5.39
C GLU A 66 5.23 13.53 6.75
N LYS A 67 5.81 14.16 7.78
CA LYS A 67 5.29 14.16 9.14
C LYS A 67 5.21 15.60 9.61
N LEU A 68 3.99 16.07 9.85
CA LEU A 68 3.71 17.45 10.23
C LEU A 68 3.12 17.49 11.63
N VAL A 69 3.45 18.53 12.39
CA VAL A 69 2.80 18.78 13.70
C VAL A 69 1.38 19.27 13.43
N SER A 70 0.40 18.52 13.93
CA SER A 70 -1.03 18.84 13.77
C SER A 70 -1.59 19.58 14.96
N GLU A 71 -1.24 19.16 16.18
CA GLU A 71 -1.77 19.76 17.40
C GLU A 71 -0.69 19.90 18.47
N LYS A 72 -0.81 20.96 19.27
CA LYS A 72 -0.03 21.19 20.51
C LYS A 72 -0.95 21.54 21.65
N ASN A 73 -0.54 21.19 22.87
CA ASN A 73 -1.25 21.59 24.09
C ASN A 73 -0.89 23.02 24.54
N ILE A 74 -1.49 23.47 25.64
CA ILE A 74 -1.26 24.81 26.23
C ILE A 74 0.20 25.05 26.67
N ASN A 75 0.96 23.97 26.90
CA ASN A 75 2.39 24.01 27.22
C ASN A 75 3.31 23.97 26.01
N ASN A 76 2.74 24.10 24.80
CA ASN A 76 3.44 23.99 23.52
C ASN A 76 4.06 22.59 23.22
N GLU A 77 3.63 21.56 23.94
CA GLU A 77 4.04 20.18 23.67
C GLU A 77 3.20 19.58 22.54
N ILE A 78 3.82 18.81 21.66
CA ILE A 78 3.15 18.18 20.53
C ILE A 78 2.25 17.05 21.04
N THR A 79 0.97 17.10 20.69
CA THR A 79 -0.04 16.10 21.06
C THR A 79 -0.48 15.24 19.88
N LYS A 80 -0.25 15.72 18.64
CA LYS A 80 -0.67 15.00 17.44
C LYS A 80 0.23 15.30 16.24
N TYR A 81 0.47 14.29 15.43
CA TYR A 81 1.10 14.41 14.12
C TYR A 81 0.14 14.02 13.02
N ASP A 82 0.24 14.72 11.89
CA ASP A 82 -0.27 14.28 10.60
C ASP A 82 0.83 13.56 9.84
N LEU A 83 0.47 12.43 9.24
CA LEU A 83 1.33 11.61 8.40
C LEU A 83 0.74 11.60 7.00
N ILE A 84 1.56 11.94 6.00
CA ILE A 84 1.17 12.00 4.60
C ILE A 84 2.15 11.14 3.81
N ILE A 85 1.61 10.30 2.92
CA ILE A 85 2.41 9.57 1.92
C ILE A 85 1.91 9.98 0.55
N ASN A 86 2.84 10.42 -0.29
CA ASN A 86 2.60 10.75 -1.69
C ASN A 86 3.38 9.77 -2.57
N VAL A 87 2.72 9.27 -3.62
CA VAL A 87 3.32 8.37 -4.61
C VAL A 87 3.07 8.94 -5.99
N LYS A 88 4.14 9.19 -6.72
CA LYS A 88 4.11 9.54 -8.13
C LYS A 88 4.42 8.27 -8.93
N LEU A 89 3.43 7.79 -9.68
CA LEU A 89 3.49 6.56 -10.45
C LEU A 89 3.65 6.86 -11.93
N PHE A 90 4.59 6.19 -12.57
CA PHE A 90 4.81 6.20 -14.01
C PHE A 90 4.57 4.80 -14.55
N LEU A 91 3.76 4.69 -15.59
CA LEU A 91 3.43 3.45 -16.25
C LEU A 91 3.93 3.49 -17.68
N LYS A 92 4.66 2.45 -18.07
CA LYS A 92 5.02 2.19 -19.46
C LYS A 92 4.40 0.86 -19.89
N ASN A 93 3.57 0.91 -20.93
CA ASN A 93 3.04 -0.28 -21.54
C ASN A 93 4.01 -0.71 -22.65
N LYS A 94 4.46 -1.97 -22.64
CA LYS A 94 5.34 -2.51 -23.69
C LYS A 94 4.71 -2.52 -25.08
N SER A 95 3.38 -2.48 -25.15
CA SER A 95 2.60 -2.49 -26.39
C SER A 95 2.28 -1.08 -26.93
N SER A 96 2.63 -0.01 -26.23
CA SER A 96 2.33 1.37 -26.61
C SER A 96 3.49 2.31 -26.30
N ASP A 97 3.67 3.33 -27.13
CA ASP A 97 4.69 4.37 -26.93
C ASP A 97 4.31 5.43 -25.86
N TYR A 98 3.18 5.26 -25.20
CA TYR A 98 2.66 6.27 -24.26
C TYR A 98 3.03 5.93 -22.82
N ASP A 99 3.76 6.84 -22.18
CA ASP A 99 3.99 6.85 -20.75
C ASP A 99 2.83 7.56 -20.04
N PHE A 100 2.33 6.97 -18.97
CA PHE A 100 1.27 7.55 -18.15
C PHE A 100 1.81 7.90 -16.78
N GLU A 101 1.47 9.10 -16.32
CA GLU A 101 1.80 9.58 -14.97
C GLU A 101 0.53 9.71 -14.13
N ARG A 102 0.58 9.27 -12.88
CA ARG A 102 -0.50 9.44 -11.91
C ARG A 102 0.04 9.68 -10.50
N ASN A 103 -0.57 10.62 -9.79
CA ASN A 103 -0.25 10.90 -8.40
C ASN A 103 -1.30 10.27 -7.49
N PHE A 104 -0.84 9.63 -6.40
CA PHE A 104 -1.65 9.09 -5.33
C PHE A 104 -1.19 9.70 -4.02
N SER A 105 -2.13 10.05 -3.15
CA SER A 105 -1.84 10.63 -1.85
C SER A 105 -2.79 10.05 -0.80
N ALA A 106 -2.24 9.75 0.36
CA ALA A 106 -3.04 9.35 1.51
C ALA A 106 -2.48 10.01 2.77
N SER A 107 -3.38 10.39 3.67
CA SER A 107 -3.03 11.00 4.95
C SER A 107 -3.80 10.38 6.11
N THR A 108 -3.22 10.43 7.29
CA THR A 108 -3.82 10.04 8.57
C THR A 108 -3.16 10.82 9.68
N ASN A 109 -3.70 10.72 10.90
CA ASN A 109 -3.05 11.29 12.08
C ASN A 109 -2.87 10.25 13.18
N TYR A 110 -2.01 10.57 14.15
CA TYR A 110 -1.86 9.80 15.36
C TYR A 110 -1.48 10.70 16.54
N GLY A 111 -1.99 10.32 17.73
CA GLY A 111 -1.67 11.01 18.96
C GLY A 111 -0.27 10.68 19.47
N VAL A 112 0.33 11.62 20.18
CA VAL A 112 1.65 11.48 20.82
C VAL A 112 1.45 11.17 22.29
N GLY A 113 1.87 9.98 22.70
CA GLY A 113 1.92 9.55 24.10
C GLY A 113 3.25 9.89 24.75
N LYS A 114 3.34 9.62 26.05
CA LYS A 114 4.56 9.87 26.85
C LYS A 114 5.70 8.89 26.53
N VAL A 115 5.37 7.71 26.00
CA VAL A 115 6.34 6.64 25.74
C VAL A 115 6.81 6.72 24.28
N TYR A 116 8.09 6.94 24.09
CA TYR A 116 8.68 7.12 22.75
C TYR A 116 8.49 5.90 21.83
N SER A 117 8.66 4.68 22.37
CA SER A 117 8.48 3.45 21.59
C SER A 117 7.04 3.24 21.11
N GLU A 118 6.03 3.68 21.87
CA GLU A 118 4.63 3.65 21.47
C GLU A 118 4.37 4.62 20.31
N ASN A 119 4.98 5.79 20.34
CA ASN A 119 4.87 6.78 19.27
C ASN A 119 5.48 6.26 17.97
N LEU A 120 6.65 5.61 18.02
CA LEU A 120 7.27 4.96 16.87
C LEU A 120 6.40 3.83 16.31
N ASN A 121 5.83 3.01 17.18
CA ASN A 121 4.94 1.92 16.76
C ASN A 121 3.65 2.47 16.13
N SER A 122 3.07 3.53 16.69
CA SER A 122 1.90 4.21 16.13
C SER A 122 2.20 4.77 14.74
N GLU A 123 3.33 5.43 14.55
CA GLU A 123 3.76 5.94 13.25
C GLU A 123 3.94 4.80 12.24
N ARG A 124 4.57 3.69 12.64
CA ARG A 124 4.77 2.52 11.78
C ARG A 124 3.44 1.92 11.32
N ILE A 125 2.50 1.71 12.24
CA ILE A 125 1.17 1.16 11.93
C ILE A 125 0.41 2.10 10.99
N LYS A 126 0.45 3.40 11.24
CA LYS A 126 -0.20 4.39 10.39
C LYS A 126 0.42 4.47 9.00
N SER A 127 1.76 4.39 8.88
CA SER A 127 2.43 4.29 7.58
C SER A 127 1.98 3.07 6.80
N GLU A 128 1.86 1.91 7.44
CA GLU A 128 1.39 0.68 6.79
C GLU A 128 -0.05 0.80 6.27
N LEU A 129 -0.94 1.40 7.04
CA LEU A 129 -2.32 1.67 6.61
C LEU A 129 -2.38 2.60 5.40
N LEU A 130 -1.53 3.64 5.35
CA LEU A 130 -1.45 4.53 4.21
C LEU A 130 -0.92 3.84 2.96
N ILE A 131 0.09 2.97 3.09
CA ILE A 131 0.62 2.18 1.98
C ILE A 131 -0.46 1.23 1.43
N GLU A 132 -1.25 0.57 2.29
CA GLU A 132 -2.35 -0.28 1.86
C GLU A 132 -3.42 0.51 1.11
N LYS A 133 -3.77 1.69 1.59
CA LYS A 133 -4.73 2.56 0.92
C LYS A 133 -4.23 2.94 -0.48
N ILE A 134 -2.99 3.43 -0.58
CA ILE A 134 -2.38 3.80 -1.86
C ILE A 134 -2.29 2.60 -2.81
N LEU A 135 -1.91 1.41 -2.31
CA LEU A 135 -1.89 0.19 -3.10
C LEU A 135 -3.27 -0.15 -3.69
N ASN A 136 -4.33 -0.01 -2.89
CA ASN A 136 -5.70 -0.24 -3.35
C ASN A 136 -6.13 0.78 -4.41
N ASP A 137 -5.75 2.04 -4.24
CA ASP A 137 -6.01 3.10 -5.22
C ASP A 137 -5.27 2.85 -6.54
N ILE A 138 -3.98 2.45 -6.47
CA ILE A 138 -3.19 2.04 -7.63
C ILE A 138 -3.83 0.83 -8.32
N ARG A 139 -4.21 -0.20 -7.56
CA ARG A 139 -4.87 -1.41 -8.09
C ARG A 139 -6.17 -1.07 -8.82
N THR A 140 -7.00 -0.22 -8.21
CA THR A 140 -8.25 0.24 -8.81
C THR A 140 -7.98 0.99 -10.12
N TYR A 141 -6.98 1.87 -10.13
CA TYR A 141 -6.57 2.60 -11.32
C TYR A 141 -6.08 1.67 -12.44
N LEU A 142 -5.19 0.71 -12.12
CA LEU A 142 -4.69 -0.26 -13.10
C LEU A 142 -5.82 -1.12 -13.66
N ASN A 143 -6.73 -1.61 -12.81
CA ASN A 143 -7.88 -2.38 -13.24
C ASN A 143 -8.81 -1.58 -14.14
N SER A 144 -9.06 -0.30 -13.83
CA SER A 144 -9.90 0.54 -14.70
C SER A 144 -9.27 0.79 -16.08
N LYS A 145 -7.95 0.71 -16.19
CA LYS A 145 -7.20 0.95 -17.41
C LYS A 145 -7.05 -0.29 -18.29
N TYR A 146 -6.94 -1.46 -17.69
CA TYR A 146 -6.64 -2.72 -18.39
C TYR A 146 -7.80 -3.74 -18.37
N ASN A 147 -8.94 -3.43 -17.76
CA ASN A 147 -10.16 -4.24 -17.76
C ASN A 147 -11.18 -3.76 -18.82
N LEU A 148 -10.71 -3.41 -20.02
CA LEU A 148 -11.59 -3.15 -21.17
C LEU A 148 -11.85 -4.43 -21.94
#